data_f2c71d3a103bde8a1afd4a531d4256b7
#
_entry.id   f2c71d3a103bde8a1afd4a531d4256b7
#
_cell.length_a   1.000
_cell.length_b   1.000
_cell.length_c   1.000
_cell.angle_alpha   90.00
_cell.angle_beta   90.00
_cell.angle_gamma   90.00
#
_symmetry.space_group_name_H-M   'P 1'
#
loop_
_entity.id
_entity.type
_entity.pdbx_description
1 polymer ?
#
loop_
_entity_poly.entity_id
_entity_poly.type
_entity_poly.pdbx_seq_one_letter_code
_entity_poly.pdbx_strand_id
1 'polypeptide(L)'
;MNEVNGPYSISEQSERSNIIMHNYKNLQIWKDAMDLAQEVYEVTENLPKMETYGLISQMTRSAVSAPSNIAEGSGRTDKDFAHFLSIAIGSLFELSTQIILSERIGYISSVQSSSLQEKADKLQKMISGFKRHLEEDDNKPIVQ
;
A
#
# COMPACT_ATOMS: atom_id res chain seq x y z
N MET A 1 21.03 -24.78 -28.36
CA MET A 1 19.89 -24.71 -27.44
C MET A 1 20.39 -25.08 -26.07
N ASN A 2 20.55 -24.12 -25.22
CA ASN A 2 20.91 -24.38 -23.83
C ASN A 2 19.61 -24.59 -23.05
N GLU A 3 19.29 -25.85 -22.75
CA GLU A 3 18.31 -26.15 -21.73
C GLU A 3 18.90 -25.67 -20.41
N VAL A 4 18.38 -24.60 -19.88
CA VAL A 4 18.69 -24.20 -18.52
C VAL A 4 17.90 -25.14 -17.61
N ASN A 5 18.51 -26.29 -17.31
CA ASN A 5 18.02 -27.12 -16.22
C ASN A 5 18.22 -26.35 -14.92
N GLY A 6 17.20 -25.64 -14.49
CA GLY A 6 17.17 -25.06 -13.16
C GLY A 6 17.22 -26.15 -12.09
N PRO A 7 17.63 -25.83 -10.86
CA PRO A 7 17.86 -26.81 -9.79
C PRO A 7 16.59 -27.45 -9.20
N TYR A 8 15.45 -27.27 -9.83
CA TYR A 8 14.14 -27.70 -9.30
C TYR A 8 13.47 -28.73 -10.21
N SER A 9 12.70 -29.64 -9.63
CA SER A 9 11.91 -30.61 -10.37
C SER A 9 10.77 -29.95 -11.18
N ILE A 10 10.26 -30.63 -12.21
CA ILE A 10 9.14 -30.15 -13.03
C ILE A 10 7.88 -29.87 -12.17
N SER A 11 7.66 -30.64 -11.10
CA SER A 11 6.56 -30.44 -10.17
C SER A 11 6.71 -29.14 -9.37
N GLU A 12 7.92 -28.84 -8.91
CA GLU A 12 8.23 -27.58 -8.20
C GLU A 12 8.14 -26.36 -9.13
N GLN A 13 8.47 -26.51 -10.41
CA GLN A 13 8.31 -25.46 -11.41
C GLN A 13 6.83 -25.20 -11.72
N SER A 14 6.00 -26.24 -11.72
CA SER A 14 4.55 -26.13 -11.92
C SER A 14 3.86 -25.41 -10.75
N GLU A 15 4.26 -25.70 -9.51
CA GLU A 15 3.73 -25.00 -8.35
C GLU A 15 4.16 -23.52 -8.31
N ARG A 16 5.37 -23.21 -8.78
CA ARG A 16 5.87 -21.83 -8.87
C ARG A 16 5.25 -21.03 -10.01
N SER A 17 4.78 -21.67 -11.08
CA SER A 17 4.11 -20.99 -12.19
C SER A 17 2.77 -20.37 -11.81
N ASN A 18 2.19 -20.74 -10.64
CA ASN A 18 0.98 -20.14 -10.08
C ASN A 18 1.27 -18.89 -9.24
N ILE A 19 2.54 -18.54 -9.00
CA ILE A 19 2.91 -17.29 -8.36
C ILE A 19 2.98 -16.22 -9.44
N ILE A 20 1.88 -15.48 -9.62
CA ILE A 20 1.86 -14.31 -10.48
C ILE A 20 2.53 -13.18 -9.69
N MET A 21 3.80 -12.90 -10.04
CA MET A 21 4.49 -11.73 -9.51
C MET A 21 3.92 -10.47 -10.15
N HIS A 22 3.32 -9.63 -9.34
CA HIS A 22 2.86 -8.31 -9.79
C HIS A 22 4.05 -7.35 -9.84
N ASN A 23 4.18 -6.60 -10.93
CA ASN A 23 5.10 -5.49 -10.97
C ASN A 23 4.45 -4.29 -10.27
N TYR A 24 4.83 -4.03 -9.03
CA TYR A 24 4.22 -2.98 -8.22
C TYR A 24 4.28 -1.59 -8.88
N LYS A 25 5.33 -1.30 -9.65
CA LYS A 25 5.50 -0.01 -10.34
C LYS A 25 4.42 0.25 -11.38
N ASN A 26 3.76 -0.80 -11.90
CA ASN A 26 2.64 -0.71 -12.83
C ASN A 26 1.28 -0.68 -12.14
N LEU A 27 1.22 -0.96 -10.85
CA LEU A 27 -0.04 -0.96 -10.10
C LEU A 27 -0.49 0.47 -9.79
N GLN A 28 -1.74 0.79 -10.16
CA GLN A 28 -2.30 2.11 -9.89
C GLN A 28 -2.37 2.41 -8.39
N ILE A 29 -2.67 1.42 -7.57
CA ILE A 29 -2.69 1.58 -6.11
C ILE A 29 -1.32 1.98 -5.55
N TRP A 30 -0.22 1.46 -6.10
CA TRP A 30 1.12 1.87 -5.69
C TRP A 30 1.43 3.30 -6.12
N LYS A 31 1.10 3.66 -7.37
CA LYS A 31 1.32 5.02 -7.89
C LYS A 31 0.55 6.06 -7.08
N ASP A 32 -0.71 5.79 -6.79
CA ASP A 32 -1.55 6.69 -5.98
C ASP A 32 -1.06 6.77 -4.53
N ALA A 33 -0.58 5.67 -3.96
CA ALA A 33 0.02 5.65 -2.63
C ALA A 33 1.31 6.47 -2.57
N MET A 34 2.14 6.43 -3.62
CA MET A 34 3.35 7.25 -3.71
C MET A 34 3.02 8.73 -3.82
N ASP A 35 2.03 9.08 -4.63
CA ASP A 35 1.58 10.47 -4.77
C ASP A 35 1.05 11.01 -3.43
N LEU A 36 0.26 10.23 -2.73
CA LEU A 36 -0.25 10.60 -1.41
C LEU A 36 0.88 10.78 -0.39
N ALA A 37 1.84 9.87 -0.38
CA ALA A 37 3.01 9.97 0.50
C ALA A 37 3.81 11.26 0.25
N GLN A 38 4.03 11.61 -1.01
CA GLN A 38 4.71 12.85 -1.39
C GLN A 38 3.94 14.07 -0.90
N GLU A 39 2.63 14.11 -1.07
CA GLU A 39 1.80 15.22 -0.57
C GLU A 39 1.85 15.33 0.96
N VAL A 40 1.90 14.22 1.67
CA VAL A 40 2.05 14.23 3.13
C VAL A 40 3.38 14.86 3.53
N TYR A 41 4.48 14.52 2.86
CA TYR A 41 5.77 15.17 3.09
C TYR A 41 5.71 16.68 2.87
N GLU A 42 5.07 17.13 1.81
CA GLU A 42 4.89 18.56 1.51
C GLU A 42 4.08 19.27 2.58
N VAL A 43 3.00 18.67 3.05
CA VAL A 43 2.14 19.25 4.10
C VAL A 43 2.85 19.27 5.44
N THR A 44 3.66 18.26 5.78
CA THR A 44 4.39 18.23 7.06
C THR A 44 5.46 19.31 7.17
N GLU A 45 5.93 19.87 6.07
CA GLU A 45 6.85 21.01 6.09
C GLU A 45 6.25 22.24 6.81
N ASN A 46 4.92 22.37 6.83
CA ASN A 46 4.19 23.44 7.49
C ASN A 46 3.95 23.19 8.99
N LEU A 47 4.22 21.98 9.49
CA LEU A 47 4.09 21.69 10.91
C LEU A 47 5.26 22.27 11.70
N PRO A 48 5.05 22.68 12.97
CA PRO A 48 6.14 23.22 13.79
C PRO A 48 7.23 22.19 14.03
N LYS A 49 8.48 22.67 14.16
CA LYS A 49 9.65 21.82 14.38
C LYS A 49 9.56 20.96 15.66
N MET A 50 8.79 21.43 16.66
CA MET A 50 8.53 20.66 17.88
C MET A 50 7.85 19.31 17.59
N GLU A 51 7.18 19.18 16.43
CA GLU A 51 6.52 17.96 15.99
C GLU A 51 7.42 17.02 15.16
N THR A 52 8.70 17.32 15.01
CA THR A 52 9.65 16.50 14.24
C THR A 52 9.62 15.03 14.68
N TYR A 53 9.61 14.77 15.98
CA TYR A 53 9.53 13.42 16.56
C TYR A 53 8.11 13.04 17.01
N GLY A 54 7.13 13.89 16.74
CA GLY A 54 5.72 13.67 17.02
C GLY A 54 4.92 13.41 15.75
N LEU A 55 3.96 14.31 15.44
CA LEU A 55 3.05 14.16 14.30
C LEU A 55 3.77 14.07 12.95
N ILE A 56 4.83 14.82 12.72
CA ILE A 56 5.60 14.73 11.46
C ILE A 56 6.13 13.31 11.27
N SER A 57 6.78 12.76 12.27
CA SER A 57 7.30 11.39 12.23
C SER A 57 6.19 10.36 12.00
N GLN A 58 5.09 10.46 12.72
CA GLN A 58 3.96 9.54 12.60
C GLN A 58 3.28 9.62 11.23
N MET A 59 3.02 10.81 10.73
CA MET A 59 2.37 11.02 9.43
C MET A 59 3.23 10.51 8.28
N THR A 60 4.51 10.82 8.27
CA THR A 60 5.44 10.38 7.22
C THR A 60 5.63 8.87 7.25
N ARG A 61 5.72 8.25 8.42
CA ARG A 61 5.82 6.78 8.55
C ARG A 61 4.56 6.08 8.08
N SER A 62 3.38 6.56 8.46
CA SER A 62 2.11 5.99 8.00
C SER A 62 1.95 6.13 6.48
N ALA A 63 2.30 7.30 5.94
CA ALA A 63 2.22 7.56 4.51
C ALA A 63 3.15 6.65 3.70
N VAL A 64 4.40 6.45 4.13
CA VAL A 64 5.37 5.58 3.46
C VAL A 64 5.01 4.10 3.61
N SER A 65 4.38 3.73 4.72
CA SER A 65 3.97 2.34 4.98
C SER A 65 3.00 1.81 3.92
N ALA A 66 2.09 2.63 3.41
CA ALA A 66 1.13 2.19 2.40
C ALA A 66 1.81 1.72 1.10
N PRO A 67 2.61 2.52 0.38
CA PRO A 67 3.28 2.05 -0.83
C PRO A 67 4.31 0.96 -0.55
N SER A 68 4.98 0.99 0.59
CA SER A 68 5.98 -0.02 0.97
C SER A 68 5.36 -1.40 1.12
N ASN A 69 4.20 -1.50 1.75
CA ASN A 69 3.48 -2.77 1.91
C ASN A 69 2.88 -3.28 0.60
N ILE A 70 2.42 -2.39 -0.26
CA ILE A 70 1.97 -2.77 -1.62
C ILE A 70 3.14 -3.39 -2.39
N ALA A 71 4.30 -2.75 -2.39
CA ALA A 71 5.49 -3.23 -3.07
C ALA A 71 5.98 -4.57 -2.49
N GLU A 72 6.07 -4.68 -1.17
CA GLU A 72 6.49 -5.90 -0.48
C GLU A 72 5.58 -7.08 -0.81
N GLY A 73 4.26 -6.88 -0.77
CA GLY A 73 3.29 -7.94 -1.05
C GLY A 73 3.26 -8.37 -2.50
N SER A 74 3.58 -7.47 -3.43
CA SER A 74 3.50 -7.72 -4.88
C SER A 74 4.41 -8.85 -5.38
N GLY A 75 5.50 -9.11 -4.68
CA GLY A 75 6.45 -10.17 -5.00
C GLY A 75 6.13 -11.52 -4.34
N ARG A 76 4.99 -11.64 -3.68
CA ARG A 76 4.60 -12.82 -2.90
C ARG A 76 3.39 -13.52 -3.51
N THR A 77 2.93 -14.60 -2.87
CA THR A 77 1.67 -15.27 -3.26
C THR A 77 0.49 -14.30 -3.11
N ASP A 78 -0.61 -14.57 -3.79
CA ASP A 78 -1.82 -13.73 -3.70
C ASP A 78 -2.36 -13.66 -2.27
N LYS A 79 -2.29 -14.77 -1.52
CA LYS A 79 -2.67 -14.80 -0.11
C LYS A 79 -1.82 -13.87 0.75
N ASP A 80 -0.50 -13.92 0.59
CA ASP A 80 0.42 -13.03 1.31
C ASP A 80 0.25 -11.59 0.86
N PHE A 81 0.04 -11.35 -0.43
CA PHE A 81 -0.22 -10.01 -0.95
C PHE A 81 -1.49 -9.41 -0.32
N ALA A 82 -2.58 -10.18 -0.23
CA ALA A 82 -3.79 -9.74 0.46
C ALA A 82 -3.52 -9.33 1.92
N HIS A 83 -2.66 -10.06 2.61
CA HIS A 83 -2.23 -9.71 3.98
C HIS A 83 -1.48 -8.36 4.02
N PHE A 84 -0.51 -8.15 3.14
CA PHE A 84 0.24 -6.88 3.05
C PHE A 84 -0.68 -5.72 2.65
N LEU A 85 -1.67 -5.95 1.81
CA LEU A 85 -2.68 -4.95 1.48
C LEU A 85 -3.54 -4.56 2.69
N SER A 86 -3.84 -5.51 3.58
CA SER A 86 -4.51 -5.21 4.85
C SER A 86 -3.68 -4.29 5.74
N ILE A 87 -2.35 -4.48 5.77
CA ILE A 87 -1.44 -3.59 6.50
C ILE A 87 -1.45 -2.19 5.87
N ALA A 88 -1.42 -2.10 4.54
CA ALA A 88 -1.50 -0.82 3.83
C ALA A 88 -2.80 -0.07 4.14
N ILE A 89 -3.94 -0.76 4.18
CA ILE A 89 -5.24 -0.18 4.59
C ILE A 89 -5.17 0.37 6.00
N GLY A 90 -4.63 -0.39 6.95
CA GLY A 90 -4.43 0.06 8.34
C GLY A 90 -3.55 1.32 8.43
N SER A 91 -2.50 1.38 7.62
CA SER A 91 -1.62 2.56 7.53
C SER A 91 -2.36 3.80 7.03
N LEU A 92 -3.29 3.65 6.10
CA LEU A 92 -4.13 4.76 5.62
C LEU A 92 -5.11 5.24 6.70
N PHE A 93 -5.67 4.35 7.51
CA PHE A 93 -6.50 4.75 8.64
C PHE A 93 -5.71 5.50 9.71
N GLU A 94 -4.50 5.07 10.01
CA GLU A 94 -3.59 5.81 10.88
C GLU A 94 -3.28 7.19 10.33
N LEU A 95 -2.94 7.27 9.05
CA LEU A 95 -2.66 8.54 8.38
C LEU A 95 -3.85 9.49 8.42
N SER A 96 -5.05 9.02 8.12
CA SER A 96 -6.28 9.82 8.19
C SER A 96 -6.52 10.35 9.61
N THR A 97 -6.30 9.54 10.62
CA THR A 97 -6.39 9.94 12.03
C THR A 97 -5.42 11.08 12.35
N GLN A 98 -4.18 10.96 11.90
CA GLN A 98 -3.14 11.97 12.13
C GLN A 98 -3.42 13.26 11.37
N ILE A 99 -3.95 13.20 10.17
CA ILE A 99 -4.38 14.34 9.37
C ILE A 99 -5.51 15.11 10.09
N ILE A 100 -6.52 14.39 10.56
CA ILE A 100 -7.66 14.98 11.29
C ILE A 100 -7.17 15.65 12.57
N LEU A 101 -6.27 15.01 13.30
CA LEU A 101 -5.70 15.57 14.52
C LEU A 101 -4.90 16.86 14.22
N SER A 102 -4.10 16.85 13.16
CA SER A 102 -3.33 18.02 12.73
C SER A 102 -4.23 19.20 12.36
N GLU A 103 -5.37 18.96 11.73
CA GLU A 103 -6.39 19.97 11.45
C GLU A 103 -6.98 20.52 12.75
N ARG A 104 -7.38 19.66 13.68
CA ARG A 104 -7.96 20.06 14.97
C ARG A 104 -7.03 20.91 15.81
N ILE A 105 -5.73 20.63 15.76
CA ILE A 105 -4.69 21.40 16.46
C ILE A 105 -4.43 22.73 15.74
N GLY A 106 -4.79 22.84 14.47
CA GLY A 106 -4.60 24.05 13.67
C GLY A 106 -3.30 24.08 12.87
N TYR A 107 -2.61 22.94 12.70
CA TYR A 107 -1.37 22.86 11.93
C TYR A 107 -1.60 22.88 10.42
N ILE A 108 -2.73 22.36 9.97
CA ILE A 108 -3.14 22.34 8.57
C ILE A 108 -4.55 22.91 8.42
N SER A 109 -4.85 23.45 7.24
CA SER A 109 -6.18 23.99 6.94
C SER A 109 -7.21 22.88 6.74
N SER A 110 -8.51 23.21 6.86
CA SER A 110 -9.60 22.30 6.53
C SER A 110 -9.57 21.88 5.07
N VAL A 111 -9.14 22.75 4.16
CA VAL A 111 -9.00 22.42 2.73
C VAL A 111 -7.90 21.39 2.49
N GLN A 112 -6.73 21.57 3.11
CA GLN A 112 -5.63 20.60 3.03
C GLN A 112 -6.03 19.25 3.62
N SER A 113 -6.65 19.26 4.80
CA SER A 113 -7.13 18.07 5.49
C SER A 113 -8.15 17.31 4.64
N SER A 114 -9.17 17.99 4.11
CA SER A 114 -10.20 17.38 3.27
C SER A 114 -9.62 16.75 2.01
N SER A 115 -8.70 17.45 1.35
CA SER A 115 -8.03 16.93 0.14
C SER A 115 -7.26 15.64 0.42
N LEU A 116 -6.46 15.61 1.49
CA LEU A 116 -5.69 14.43 1.88
C LEU A 116 -6.59 13.27 2.32
N GLN A 117 -7.66 13.55 3.07
CA GLN A 117 -8.62 12.54 3.50
C GLN A 117 -9.34 11.91 2.32
N GLU A 118 -9.79 12.69 1.33
CA GLU A 118 -10.44 12.19 0.12
C GLU A 118 -9.52 11.23 -0.65
N LYS A 119 -8.24 11.60 -0.80
CA LYS A 119 -7.25 10.76 -1.48
C LYS A 119 -6.97 9.47 -0.72
N ALA A 120 -6.85 9.55 0.60
CA ALA A 120 -6.67 8.37 1.45
C ALA A 120 -7.88 7.43 1.40
N ASP A 121 -9.10 7.97 1.45
CA ASP A 121 -10.34 7.20 1.36
C ASP A 121 -10.49 6.51 0.00
N LYS A 122 -10.24 7.23 -1.09
CA LYS A 122 -10.25 6.67 -2.44
C LYS A 122 -9.24 5.55 -2.59
N LEU A 123 -8.01 5.76 -2.15
CA LEU A 123 -6.95 4.77 -2.20
C LEU A 123 -7.29 3.53 -1.37
N GLN A 124 -7.81 3.72 -0.17
CA GLN A 124 -8.26 2.62 0.70
C GLN A 124 -9.31 1.75 0.00
N LYS A 125 -10.29 2.36 -0.66
CA LYS A 125 -11.32 1.64 -1.42
C LYS A 125 -10.73 0.87 -2.61
N MET A 126 -9.78 1.47 -3.32
CA MET A 126 -9.09 0.82 -4.43
C MET A 126 -8.27 -0.39 -3.95
N ILE A 127 -7.54 -0.25 -2.85
CA ILE A 127 -6.76 -1.34 -2.26
C ILE A 127 -7.70 -2.46 -1.78
N SER A 128 -8.80 -2.11 -1.12
CA SER A 128 -9.80 -3.09 -0.67
C SER A 128 -10.40 -3.88 -1.83
N GLY A 129 -10.69 -3.23 -2.95
CA GLY A 129 -11.18 -3.88 -4.16
C GLY A 129 -10.15 -4.82 -4.78
N PHE A 130 -8.90 -4.39 -4.86
CA PHE A 130 -7.80 -5.21 -5.37
C PHE A 130 -7.54 -6.44 -4.47
N LYS A 131 -7.54 -6.24 -3.15
CA LYS A 131 -7.42 -7.32 -2.17
C LYS A 131 -8.51 -8.37 -2.34
N ARG A 132 -9.75 -7.93 -2.49
CA ARG A 132 -10.91 -8.82 -2.71
C ARG A 132 -10.75 -9.65 -3.96
N HIS A 133 -10.28 -9.05 -5.05
CA HIS A 133 -9.99 -9.73 -6.30
C HIS A 133 -8.94 -10.84 -6.13
N LEU A 134 -7.86 -10.58 -5.39
CA LEU A 134 -6.84 -11.59 -5.07
C LEU A 134 -7.43 -12.75 -4.25
N GLU A 135 -8.29 -12.47 -3.28
CA GLU A 135 -8.93 -13.49 -2.44
C GLU A 135 -9.94 -14.35 -3.23
N GLU A 136 -10.64 -13.77 -4.21
CA GLU A 136 -11.55 -14.49 -5.10
C GLU A 136 -10.79 -15.44 -6.03
N ASP A 137 -9.63 -15.05 -6.55
CA ASP A 137 -8.80 -15.88 -7.41
C ASP A 137 -8.20 -17.07 -6.64
N ASP A 138 -7.82 -16.89 -5.39
CA ASP A 138 -7.32 -17.97 -4.52
C ASP A 138 -8.39 -19.04 -4.23
N ASN A 139 -9.66 -18.67 -4.23
CA ASN A 139 -10.78 -19.54 -3.91
C ASN A 139 -11.41 -20.22 -5.16
N LYS A 140 -10.92 -19.92 -6.36
CA LYS A 140 -11.42 -20.59 -7.55
C LYS A 140 -10.99 -22.06 -7.56
N PRO A 141 -11.92 -23.02 -7.81
CA PRO A 141 -11.55 -24.41 -7.93
C PRO A 141 -10.56 -24.57 -9.07
N ILE A 142 -9.51 -25.35 -8.83
CA ILE A 142 -8.59 -25.75 -9.88
C ILE A 142 -9.41 -26.55 -10.89
N VAL A 143 -9.66 -25.96 -12.05
CA VAL A 143 -10.29 -26.69 -13.17
C VAL A 143 -9.25 -27.67 -13.66
N GLN A 144 -9.52 -28.95 -13.41
CA GLN A 144 -8.72 -30.02 -13.96
C GLN A 144 -8.95 -30.13 -15.47
#